data_5e217dc19bd211e6989ac1b3533390ff
#
_entry.id   5e217dc19bd211e6989ac1b3533390ff
#
_cell.length_a   1.000
_cell.length_b   1.000
_cell.length_c   1.000
_cell.angle_alpha   90.00
_cell.angle_beta   90.00
_cell.angle_gamma   90.00
#
_symmetry.space_group_name_H-M   'P 1'
#
loop_
_entity.id
_entity.type
_entity.pdbx_description
1 polymer ?
#
loop_
_entity_poly.entity_id
_entity_poly.type
_entity_poly.pdbx_seq_one_letter_code
_entity_poly.pdbx_strand_id
1 'polypeptide(L)'
;QPTGSELDEEDEAVGIGRARECARLNDLCRSGQLHEARTVSTRGCIDAFCDPEDPMSLFAVQAALAAKVRAHEFNGDDDPHGERDFGVFEHQGQKLFWKIDYYDPTLSFGSEDPTDLSKTHRVLTILLASEY
;
A
#
# COMPACT_ATOMS: atom_id res chain seq x y z
N GLN A 1 31.30 16.52 -21.76
CA GLN A 1 30.38 16.64 -20.61
C GLN A 1 28.95 16.43 -21.08
N PRO A 2 28.11 15.75 -20.28
CA PRO A 2 26.71 15.63 -20.62
C PRO A 2 26.00 16.98 -20.66
N THR A 3 25.04 17.12 -21.55
CA THR A 3 24.18 18.29 -21.61
C THR A 3 23.15 18.24 -20.47
N GLY A 4 22.46 19.33 -20.18
CA GLY A 4 21.40 19.37 -19.18
C GLY A 4 20.26 18.38 -19.48
N SER A 5 19.92 18.16 -20.78
CA SER A 5 18.90 17.19 -21.17
C SER A 5 19.35 15.74 -20.98
N GLU A 6 20.62 15.42 -21.13
CA GLU A 6 21.15 14.07 -20.84
C GLU A 6 21.09 13.76 -19.35
N LEU A 7 21.41 14.73 -18.49
CA LEU A 7 21.31 14.61 -17.04
C LEU A 7 19.85 14.41 -16.61
N ASP A 8 18.91 15.14 -17.20
CA ASP A 8 17.49 15.00 -16.92
C ASP A 8 16.95 13.62 -17.31
N GLU A 9 17.41 13.07 -18.43
CA GLU A 9 17.05 11.74 -18.89
C GLU A 9 17.59 10.63 -17.96
N GLU A 10 18.82 10.79 -17.46
CA GLU A 10 19.41 9.86 -16.49
C GLU A 10 18.65 9.91 -15.15
N ASP A 11 18.31 11.09 -14.67
CA ASP A 11 17.53 11.26 -13.44
C ASP A 11 16.13 10.67 -13.57
N GLU A 12 15.47 10.85 -14.71
CA GLU A 12 14.17 10.22 -14.98
C GLU A 12 14.26 8.70 -15.01
N ALA A 13 15.30 8.14 -15.63
CA ALA A 13 15.50 6.69 -15.70
C ALA A 13 15.75 6.09 -14.31
N VAL A 14 16.52 6.76 -13.46
CA VAL A 14 16.76 6.36 -12.06
C VAL A 14 15.46 6.41 -11.27
N GLY A 15 14.66 7.49 -11.43
CA GLY A 15 13.37 7.62 -10.77
C GLY A 15 12.39 6.53 -11.16
N ILE A 16 12.31 6.16 -12.44
CA ILE A 16 11.47 5.07 -12.95
C ILE A 16 11.93 3.74 -12.36
N GLY A 17 13.24 3.47 -12.31
CA GLY A 17 13.79 2.26 -11.73
C GLY A 17 13.47 2.12 -10.24
N ARG A 18 13.55 3.20 -9.48
CA ARG A 18 13.21 3.24 -8.06
C ARG A 18 11.71 3.01 -7.85
N ALA A 19 10.86 3.64 -8.66
CA ALA A 19 9.41 3.45 -8.58
C ALA A 19 9.02 2.00 -8.88
N ARG A 20 9.64 1.36 -9.87
CA ARG A 20 9.40 -0.05 -10.20
C ARG A 20 9.83 -0.98 -9.07
N GLU A 21 10.97 -0.74 -8.45
CA GLU A 21 11.42 -1.53 -7.30
C GLU A 21 10.48 -1.34 -6.11
N CYS A 22 10.06 -0.10 -5.84
CA CYS A 22 9.08 0.18 -4.80
C CYS A 22 7.75 -0.53 -5.08
N ALA A 23 7.28 -0.50 -6.34
CA ALA A 23 6.07 -1.20 -6.77
C ALA A 23 6.17 -2.72 -6.55
N ARG A 24 7.32 -3.31 -6.88
CA ARG A 24 7.57 -4.74 -6.66
C ARG A 24 7.45 -5.09 -5.19
N LEU A 25 8.06 -4.31 -4.31
CA LEU A 25 7.99 -4.52 -2.87
C LEU A 25 6.57 -4.28 -2.33
N ASN A 26 5.85 -3.31 -2.88
CA ASN A 26 4.46 -3.05 -2.52
C ASN A 26 3.53 -4.18 -2.95
N ASP A 27 3.77 -4.80 -4.10
CA ASP A 27 3.02 -5.99 -4.50
C ASP A 27 3.25 -7.16 -3.54
N LEU A 28 4.47 -7.35 -3.06
CA LEU A 28 4.77 -8.35 -2.03
C LEU A 28 4.07 -8.02 -0.70
N CYS A 29 4.03 -6.74 -0.33
CA CYS A 29 3.31 -6.28 0.85
C CYS A 29 1.82 -6.62 0.75
N ARG A 30 1.18 -6.27 -0.37
CA ARG A 30 -0.24 -6.53 -0.61
C ARG A 30 -0.60 -8.01 -0.57
N SER A 31 0.29 -8.86 -1.02
CA SER A 31 0.07 -10.31 -1.07
C SER A 31 0.46 -11.03 0.23
N GLY A 32 0.90 -10.29 1.24
CA GLY A 32 1.30 -10.88 2.53
C GLY A 32 2.62 -11.62 2.50
N GLN A 33 3.46 -11.38 1.48
CA GLN A 33 4.73 -12.08 1.29
C GLN A 33 5.94 -11.32 1.81
N LEU A 34 5.72 -10.12 2.38
CA LEU A 34 6.81 -9.28 2.87
C LEU A 34 6.85 -9.31 4.38
N HIS A 35 8.00 -9.72 4.95
CA HIS A 35 8.19 -9.81 6.40
C HIS A 35 8.21 -8.41 7.04
N GLU A 36 8.82 -7.43 6.40
CA GLU A 36 8.95 -6.05 6.87
C GLU A 36 7.72 -5.23 6.52
N ALA A 37 6.54 -5.77 6.87
CA ALA A 37 5.26 -5.13 6.57
C ALA A 37 4.17 -5.64 7.50
N ARG A 38 3.13 -4.83 7.65
CA ARG A 38 1.89 -5.25 8.29
C ARG A 38 0.69 -4.60 7.64
N THR A 39 -0.47 -5.25 7.79
CA THR A 39 -1.74 -4.73 7.30
C THR A 39 -2.63 -4.42 8.49
N VAL A 40 -3.23 -3.23 8.48
CA VAL A 40 -4.17 -2.79 9.52
C VAL A 40 -5.46 -2.31 8.87
N SER A 41 -6.58 -2.54 9.56
CA SER A 41 -7.88 -1.99 9.19
C SER A 41 -8.28 -0.94 10.24
N THR A 42 -8.82 0.18 9.78
CA THR A 42 -9.24 1.24 10.67
C THR A 42 -10.43 0.81 11.53
N ARG A 43 -10.65 1.54 12.62
CA ARG A 43 -11.83 1.35 13.48
C ARG A 43 -13.13 1.45 12.69
N GLY A 44 -13.21 2.39 11.74
CA GLY A 44 -14.38 2.55 10.89
C GLY A 44 -14.68 1.33 10.04
N CYS A 45 -13.65 0.70 9.47
CA CYS A 45 -13.81 -0.56 8.74
C CYS A 45 -14.32 -1.69 9.64
N ILE A 46 -13.74 -1.81 10.83
CA ILE A 46 -14.14 -2.83 11.80
C ILE A 46 -15.60 -2.64 12.19
N ASP A 47 -15.97 -1.41 12.55
CA ASP A 47 -17.34 -1.09 12.98
C ASP A 47 -18.36 -1.28 11.85
N ALA A 48 -17.97 -1.03 10.60
CA ALA A 48 -18.87 -1.14 9.45
C ALA A 48 -19.19 -2.59 9.06
N PHE A 49 -18.25 -3.51 9.23
CA PHE A 49 -18.36 -4.86 8.66
C PHE A 49 -18.37 -5.99 9.69
N CYS A 50 -17.80 -5.78 10.86
CA CYS A 50 -17.72 -6.83 11.88
C CYS A 50 -19.00 -6.91 12.70
N ASP A 51 -19.39 -8.14 13.04
CA ASP A 51 -20.47 -8.39 13.98
C ASP A 51 -19.87 -8.42 15.40
N PRO A 52 -20.23 -7.47 16.29
CA PRO A 52 -19.69 -7.43 17.64
C PRO A 52 -20.07 -8.65 18.49
N GLU A 53 -21.12 -9.38 18.10
CA GLU A 53 -21.56 -10.59 18.82
C GLU A 53 -20.85 -11.85 18.36
N ASP A 54 -20.13 -11.79 17.21
CA ASP A 54 -19.38 -12.93 16.66
C ASP A 54 -17.87 -12.66 16.71
N PRO A 55 -17.13 -13.28 17.64
CA PRO A 55 -15.69 -13.07 17.75
C PRO A 55 -14.92 -13.50 16.50
N MET A 56 -15.46 -14.40 15.68
CA MET A 56 -14.81 -14.85 14.45
C MET A 56 -15.03 -13.89 13.28
N SER A 57 -15.99 -12.97 13.41
CA SER A 57 -16.30 -11.98 12.39
C SER A 57 -15.09 -11.11 12.03
N LEU A 58 -14.29 -10.72 13.01
CA LEU A 58 -13.08 -9.91 12.78
C LEU A 58 -12.11 -10.62 11.81
N PHE A 59 -11.85 -11.90 12.03
CA PHE A 59 -10.97 -12.66 11.14
C PHE A 59 -11.55 -12.78 9.73
N ALA A 60 -12.84 -13.05 9.62
CA ALA A 60 -13.51 -13.19 8.33
C ALA A 60 -13.48 -11.87 7.55
N VAL A 61 -13.75 -10.74 8.21
CA VAL A 61 -13.71 -9.41 7.58
C VAL A 61 -12.29 -9.06 7.15
N GLN A 62 -11.31 -9.23 8.02
CA GLN A 62 -9.91 -8.94 7.69
C GLN A 62 -9.44 -9.76 6.49
N ALA A 63 -9.78 -11.05 6.45
CA ALA A 63 -9.44 -11.94 5.33
C ALA A 63 -10.11 -11.49 4.03
N ALA A 64 -11.39 -11.09 4.08
CA ALA A 64 -12.13 -10.63 2.92
C ALA A 64 -11.55 -9.33 2.35
N LEU A 65 -11.24 -8.35 3.21
CA LEU A 65 -10.65 -7.09 2.79
C LEU A 65 -9.24 -7.29 2.24
N ALA A 66 -8.42 -8.09 2.89
CA ALA A 66 -7.08 -8.42 2.42
C ALA A 66 -7.11 -9.11 1.05
N ALA A 67 -8.07 -9.99 0.81
CA ALA A 67 -8.23 -10.64 -0.48
C ALA A 67 -8.54 -9.64 -1.59
N LYS A 68 -9.37 -8.65 -1.33
CA LYS A 68 -9.68 -7.59 -2.30
C LYS A 68 -8.48 -6.70 -2.60
N VAL A 69 -7.70 -6.35 -1.58
CA VAL A 69 -6.45 -5.59 -1.77
C VAL A 69 -5.46 -6.38 -2.62
N ARG A 70 -5.30 -7.67 -2.34
CA ARG A 70 -4.42 -8.55 -3.10
C ARG A 70 -4.83 -8.66 -4.57
N ALA A 71 -6.13 -8.74 -4.82
CA ALA A 71 -6.69 -8.89 -6.15
C ALA A 71 -6.79 -7.58 -6.95
N HIS A 72 -6.47 -6.44 -6.34
CA HIS A 72 -6.55 -5.13 -6.99
C HIS A 72 -5.67 -5.09 -8.24
N GLU A 73 -6.27 -4.67 -9.35
CA GLU A 73 -5.57 -4.47 -10.62
C GLU A 73 -5.47 -2.98 -10.93
N PHE A 74 -4.27 -2.53 -11.29
CA PHE A 74 -4.03 -1.13 -11.64
C PHE A 74 -4.30 -0.90 -13.11
N ASN A 75 -4.98 0.20 -13.41
CA ASN A 75 -5.07 0.73 -14.77
C ASN A 75 -4.15 1.95 -14.88
N GLY A 76 -4.01 2.52 -16.09
CA GLY A 76 -3.05 3.59 -16.35
C GLY A 76 -3.23 4.87 -15.54
N ASP A 77 -4.44 5.11 -14.99
CA ASP A 77 -4.80 6.38 -14.35
C ASP A 77 -4.77 6.30 -12.83
N ASP A 78 -4.83 5.10 -12.22
CA ASP A 78 -4.94 4.95 -10.78
C ASP A 78 -3.60 4.71 -10.07
N ASP A 79 -2.49 4.80 -10.79
CA ASP A 79 -1.13 4.66 -10.26
C ASP A 79 -0.20 5.73 -10.87
N PRO A 80 -0.45 7.02 -10.59
CA PRO A 80 0.26 8.12 -11.27
C PRO A 80 1.76 8.15 -11.00
N HIS A 81 2.22 7.62 -9.86
CA HIS A 81 3.64 7.60 -9.51
C HIS A 81 4.31 6.26 -9.82
N GLY A 82 3.55 5.27 -10.25
CA GLY A 82 4.09 3.96 -10.61
C GLY A 82 4.58 3.12 -9.43
N GLU A 83 4.23 3.47 -8.19
CA GLU A 83 4.67 2.76 -6.99
C GLU A 83 3.69 1.69 -6.51
N ARG A 84 2.45 1.71 -6.98
CA ARG A 84 1.40 0.77 -6.59
C ARG A 84 1.16 0.76 -5.08
N ASP A 85 1.03 1.96 -4.51
CA ASP A 85 0.93 2.18 -3.08
C ASP A 85 -0.45 2.62 -2.60
N PHE A 86 -1.43 2.70 -3.50
CA PHE A 86 -2.77 3.17 -3.20
C PHE A 86 -3.78 2.53 -4.14
N GLY A 87 -4.96 2.23 -3.64
CA GLY A 87 -6.05 1.74 -4.47
C GLY A 87 -7.42 2.01 -3.87
N VAL A 88 -8.43 1.90 -4.71
CA VAL A 88 -9.85 2.08 -4.36
C VAL A 88 -10.59 0.80 -4.67
N PHE A 89 -11.47 0.38 -3.79
CA PHE A 89 -12.32 -0.79 -4.02
C PHE A 89 -13.65 -0.66 -3.30
N GLU A 90 -14.58 -1.55 -3.61
CA GLU A 90 -15.87 -1.62 -2.94
C GLU A 90 -16.00 -2.92 -2.17
N HIS A 91 -16.66 -2.85 -1.02
CA HIS A 91 -17.00 -4.01 -0.21
C HIS A 91 -18.38 -3.79 0.41
N GLN A 92 -19.32 -4.69 0.14
CA GLN A 92 -20.69 -4.61 0.65
C GLN A 92 -21.35 -3.25 0.40
N GLY A 93 -21.15 -2.70 -0.81
CA GLY A 93 -21.74 -1.43 -1.21
C GLY A 93 -21.04 -0.18 -0.68
N GLN A 94 -19.98 -0.33 0.08
CA GLN A 94 -19.20 0.80 0.58
C GLN A 94 -17.89 0.96 -0.17
N LYS A 95 -17.48 2.21 -0.37
CA LYS A 95 -16.20 2.55 -1.00
C LYS A 95 -15.11 2.57 0.04
N LEU A 96 -14.01 1.87 -0.24
CA LEU A 96 -12.84 1.79 0.62
C LEU A 96 -11.59 2.19 -0.14
N PHE A 97 -10.58 2.62 0.62
CA PHE A 97 -9.22 2.82 0.15
C PHE A 97 -8.29 1.85 0.85
N TRP A 98 -7.21 1.51 0.17
CA TRP A 98 -6.02 0.95 0.82
C TRP A 98 -4.83 1.80 0.44
N LYS A 99 -3.89 1.95 1.38
CA LYS A 99 -2.67 2.74 1.16
C LYS A 99 -1.50 2.07 1.87
N ILE A 100 -0.31 2.23 1.31
CA ILE A 100 0.93 1.75 1.90
C ILE A 100 1.76 2.96 2.28
N ASP A 101 2.11 3.06 3.56
CA ASP A 101 3.03 4.07 4.07
C ASP A 101 4.37 3.42 4.39
N TYR A 102 5.44 4.17 4.19
CA TYR A 102 6.82 3.72 4.38
C TYR A 102 7.39 4.35 5.64
N TYR A 103 7.60 3.52 6.67
CA TYR A 103 8.19 3.96 7.92
C TYR A 103 9.60 3.41 8.08
N ASP A 104 10.39 4.01 8.97
CA ASP A 104 11.64 3.40 9.40
C ASP A 104 11.36 2.13 10.23
N PRO A 105 12.37 1.29 10.50
CA PRO A 105 12.15 0.05 11.25
C PRO A 105 11.58 0.25 12.65
N THR A 106 11.72 1.44 13.24
CA THR A 106 11.17 1.76 14.56
C THR A 106 9.72 2.22 14.50
N LEU A 107 9.17 2.44 13.29
CA LEU A 107 7.81 2.97 13.07
C LEU A 107 7.61 4.39 13.63
N SER A 108 8.70 5.14 13.83
CA SER A 108 8.67 6.48 14.40
C SER A 108 8.71 7.58 13.35
N PHE A 109 9.40 7.34 12.24
CA PHE A 109 9.61 8.33 11.16
C PHE A 109 9.40 7.69 9.81
N GLY A 110 9.28 8.51 8.77
CA GLY A 110 9.25 8.03 7.40
C GLY A 110 10.57 7.35 7.01
N SER A 111 10.51 6.39 6.11
CA SER A 111 11.70 5.71 5.61
C SER A 111 12.54 6.65 4.75
N GLU A 112 13.86 6.56 4.89
CA GLU A 112 14.80 7.26 4.03
C GLU A 112 14.84 6.69 2.61
N ASP A 113 14.59 5.39 2.47
CA ASP A 113 14.65 4.72 1.18
C ASP A 113 13.67 3.53 1.14
N PRO A 114 12.46 3.72 0.56
CA PRO A 114 11.46 2.65 0.44
C PRO A 114 11.90 1.46 -0.41
N THR A 115 12.98 1.57 -1.17
CA THR A 115 13.53 0.45 -1.93
C THR A 115 14.49 -0.41 -1.12
N ASP A 116 14.85 0.01 0.08
CA ASP A 116 15.76 -0.70 0.97
C ASP A 116 14.97 -1.31 2.14
N LEU A 117 14.80 -2.63 2.13
CA LEU A 117 14.05 -3.35 3.17
C LEU A 117 14.68 -3.23 4.55
N SER A 118 16.00 -3.03 4.64
CA SER A 118 16.67 -2.85 5.93
C SER A 118 16.35 -1.49 6.59
N LYS A 119 15.81 -0.55 5.82
CA LYS A 119 15.47 0.80 6.27
C LYS A 119 13.97 1.07 6.28
N THR A 120 13.16 0.10 5.91
CA THR A 120 11.74 0.33 5.67
C THR A 120 10.86 -0.75 6.31
N HIS A 121 9.86 -0.30 7.06
CA HIS A 121 8.73 -1.11 7.47
C HIS A 121 7.47 -0.55 6.83
N ARG A 122 6.77 -1.34 6.01
CA ARG A 122 5.56 -0.91 5.33
C ARG A 122 4.34 -1.15 6.19
N VAL A 123 3.43 -0.19 6.20
CA VAL A 123 2.11 -0.36 6.81
C VAL A 123 1.05 -0.15 5.74
N LEU A 124 0.31 -1.21 5.44
CA LEU A 124 -0.84 -1.15 4.56
C LEU A 124 -2.07 -0.90 5.42
N THR A 125 -2.74 0.21 5.18
CA THR A 125 -3.95 0.59 5.90
C THR A 125 -5.16 0.46 4.98
N ILE A 126 -6.20 -0.23 5.46
CA ILE A 126 -7.50 -0.33 4.79
C ILE A 126 -8.47 0.56 5.57
N LEU A 127 -9.12 1.50 4.87
CA LEU A 127 -9.99 2.48 5.49
C LEU A 127 -11.23 2.75 4.63
N LEU A 128 -12.30 3.22 5.27
CA LEU A 128 -13.46 3.70 4.53
C LEU A 128 -13.12 5.00 3.80
N ALA A 129 -13.69 5.21 2.63
CA ALA A 129 -13.50 6.45 1.89
C ALA A 129 -13.91 7.67 2.71
N SER A 130 -14.90 7.54 3.58
CA SER A 130 -15.36 8.60 4.48
C SER A 130 -14.36 8.98 5.57
N GLU A 131 -13.36 8.14 5.82
CA GLU A 131 -12.31 8.40 6.81
C GLU A 131 -11.08 9.08 6.21
N TYR A 132 -11.03 9.16 4.91
CA TYR A 132 -9.86 9.70 4.20
C TYR A 132 -9.79 11.25 4.28
#